data_71d916556ca3b718ca977e4bd0ebae2e
#
_entry.id   71d916556ca3b718ca977e4bd0ebae2e
#
_cell.length_a   1.000
_cell.length_b   1.000
_cell.length_c   1.000
_cell.angle_alpha   90.00
_cell.angle_beta   90.00
_cell.angle_gamma   90.00
#
_symmetry.space_group_name_H-M   'P 1'
#
loop_
_entity.id
_entity.type
_entity.pdbx_description
1 polymer ?
#
loop_
_entity_poly.entity_id
_entity_poly.type
_entity_poly.pdbx_seq_one_letter_code
_entity_poly.pdbx_strand_id
1 'polypeptide(L)'
;DVERSRGLGDVYKRQDVDVTKGIIHHEEGLDLMPCNIDLSGVDVSLVNAMSREFVLKTYVESMREFYDYILIDCMPSLGMITVNSLTASDRVLVPVQAAYLPVKGLEQLITTIYRVKKHLNPQIQFEGILISMLNARTNYAKDIMELIKKYYGESIPIFESKIPFSVKAAETSAAGVSIFTLDKKHPVAQAYEKLTKEVIAHE
;
A
#
# COMPACT_ATOMS: atom_id res chain seq x y z
N ASP A 1 10.63 -15.83 25.34
CA ASP A 1 11.52 -15.06 24.45
C ASP A 1 11.12 -15.40 23.01
N VAL A 2 10.11 -14.74 22.51
CA VAL A 2 9.81 -14.76 21.08
C VAL A 2 10.99 -14.08 20.41
N GLU A 3 11.70 -14.80 19.54
CA GLU A 3 12.82 -14.30 18.74
C GLU A 3 12.38 -13.01 18.01
N ARG A 4 12.77 -11.90 18.59
CA ARG A 4 12.46 -10.53 18.16
C ARG A 4 13.21 -10.18 16.89
N SER A 5 13.04 -10.82 15.77
CA SER A 5 13.73 -10.27 14.59
C SER A 5 13.50 -10.98 13.27
N ARG A 6 12.41 -11.70 13.09
CA ARG A 6 12.17 -12.27 11.77
C ARG A 6 11.05 -11.50 11.10
N GLY A 7 11.39 -10.66 10.15
CA GLY A 7 10.44 -9.85 9.42
C GLY A 7 11.12 -9.13 8.27
N LEU A 8 10.42 -8.20 7.63
CA LEU A 8 10.88 -7.47 6.46
C LEU A 8 12.24 -6.77 6.69
N GLY A 9 12.56 -6.35 7.93
CA GLY A 9 13.85 -5.78 8.29
C GLY A 9 15.04 -6.72 8.04
N ASP A 10 14.86 -8.03 8.15
CA ASP A 10 15.91 -9.00 7.88
C ASP A 10 16.19 -9.17 6.38
N VAL A 11 15.16 -9.04 5.54
CA VAL A 11 15.31 -9.04 4.08
C VAL A 11 16.27 -7.94 3.63
N TYR A 12 16.20 -6.77 4.27
CA TYR A 12 17.07 -5.64 3.95
C TYR A 12 18.48 -5.76 4.55
N LYS A 13 18.64 -6.43 5.69
CA LYS A 13 19.92 -6.54 6.40
C LYS A 13 20.76 -7.75 6.02
N ARG A 14 20.12 -8.85 5.59
CA ARG A 14 20.76 -10.15 5.33
C ARG A 14 20.25 -10.71 4.00
N GLN A 15 21.08 -10.68 2.99
CA GLN A 15 20.74 -11.20 1.65
C GLN A 15 20.57 -12.74 1.57
N ASP A 16 20.92 -13.49 2.64
CA ASP A 16 20.88 -14.96 2.71
C ASP A 16 19.84 -15.49 3.72
N VAL A 17 18.76 -14.75 4.00
CA VAL A 17 17.73 -15.23 4.93
C VAL A 17 16.75 -16.14 4.22
N ASP A 18 16.42 -17.27 4.84
CA ASP A 18 15.27 -18.08 4.44
C ASP A 18 13.99 -17.20 4.52
N VAL A 19 13.53 -16.79 3.36
CA VAL A 19 12.48 -15.79 3.16
C VAL A 19 11.14 -16.19 3.78
N THR A 20 10.93 -17.50 4.05
CA THR A 20 9.68 -18.02 4.60
C THR A 20 9.59 -17.88 6.12
N LYS A 21 10.72 -17.79 6.81
CA LYS A 21 10.77 -17.81 8.30
C LYS A 21 10.15 -16.59 9.00
N GLY A 22 9.90 -15.50 8.28
CA GLY A 22 9.29 -14.29 8.82
C GLY A 22 7.79 -14.18 8.57
N ILE A 23 7.21 -15.12 7.81
CA ILE A 23 5.80 -15.08 7.43
C ILE A 23 4.93 -15.59 8.57
N ILE A 24 3.89 -14.84 8.88
CA ILE A 24 2.86 -15.19 9.86
C ILE A 24 1.58 -15.54 9.09
N HIS A 25 1.09 -16.75 9.29
CA HIS A 25 -0.18 -17.18 8.73
C HIS A 25 -1.33 -16.67 9.61
N HIS A 26 -2.21 -15.84 9.04
CA HIS A 26 -3.36 -15.31 9.76
C HIS A 26 -4.59 -16.18 9.52
N GLU A 27 -5.43 -16.35 10.56
CA GLU A 27 -6.61 -17.20 10.52
C GLU A 27 -7.69 -16.76 9.51
N GLU A 28 -7.66 -15.50 9.07
CA GLU A 28 -8.54 -14.99 8.00
C GLU A 28 -8.04 -15.36 6.58
N GLY A 29 -7.06 -16.26 6.44
CA GLY A 29 -6.61 -16.79 5.17
C GLY A 29 -5.65 -15.88 4.40
N LEU A 30 -4.91 -15.03 5.10
CA LEU A 30 -3.84 -14.22 4.53
C LEU A 30 -2.52 -14.48 5.27
N ASP A 31 -1.42 -14.27 4.57
CA ASP A 31 -0.09 -14.32 5.12
C ASP A 31 0.44 -12.90 5.31
N LEU A 32 1.14 -12.66 6.42
CA LEU A 32 1.69 -11.36 6.77
C LEU A 32 3.21 -11.46 6.95
N MET A 33 3.95 -10.65 6.22
CA MET A 33 5.36 -10.36 6.51
C MET A 33 5.41 -9.08 7.35
N PRO A 34 5.57 -9.18 8.67
CA PRO A 34 5.56 -8.01 9.54
C PRO A 34 6.84 -7.18 9.38
N CYS A 35 6.74 -5.91 9.66
CA CYS A 35 7.89 -5.05 9.90
C CYS A 35 7.85 -4.48 11.33
N ASN A 36 9.02 -4.16 11.86
CA ASN A 36 9.17 -3.55 13.17
C ASN A 36 9.94 -2.23 13.06
N ILE A 37 10.22 -1.60 14.19
CA ILE A 37 10.95 -0.32 14.26
C ILE A 37 12.35 -0.39 13.65
N ASP A 38 12.94 -1.58 13.55
CA ASP A 38 14.27 -1.77 12.94
C ASP A 38 14.26 -1.42 11.44
N LEU A 39 13.08 -1.47 10.78
CA LEU A 39 12.93 -1.07 9.41
C LEU A 39 13.24 0.43 9.20
N SER A 40 13.01 1.26 10.22
CA SER A 40 13.36 2.69 10.16
C SER A 40 14.87 2.95 10.03
N GLY A 41 15.69 2.02 10.50
CA GLY A 41 17.15 2.06 10.35
C GLY A 41 17.65 1.59 8.97
N VAL A 42 16.79 0.99 8.17
CA VAL A 42 17.15 0.46 6.85
C VAL A 42 17.55 1.58 5.88
N ASP A 43 16.90 2.73 5.93
CA ASP A 43 17.25 3.88 5.10
C ASP A 43 18.73 4.26 5.29
N VAL A 44 19.25 4.19 6.51
CA VAL A 44 20.67 4.48 6.82
C VAL A 44 21.58 3.33 6.37
N SER A 45 21.16 2.09 6.60
CA SER A 45 21.98 0.91 6.25
C SER A 45 22.10 0.72 4.73
N LEU A 46 21.10 1.10 3.98
CA LEU A 46 21.10 1.01 2.51
C LEU A 46 21.90 2.11 1.81
N VAL A 47 22.33 3.17 2.51
CA VAL A 47 23.07 4.29 1.87
C VAL A 47 24.27 3.80 1.06
N ASN A 48 25.01 2.81 1.56
CA ASN A 48 26.21 2.28 0.92
C ASN A 48 26.01 0.92 0.23
N ALA A 49 24.78 0.41 0.18
CA ALA A 49 24.51 -0.88 -0.45
C ALA A 49 24.42 -0.73 -1.99
N MET A 50 25.05 -1.66 -2.71
CA MET A 50 24.89 -1.75 -4.16
C MET A 50 23.47 -2.23 -4.48
N SER A 51 22.88 -1.66 -5.56
CA SER A 51 21.52 -2.02 -6.02
C SER A 51 20.44 -1.89 -4.92
N ARG A 52 20.64 -0.97 -4.01
CA ARG A 52 19.79 -0.75 -2.81
C ARG A 52 18.30 -0.52 -3.14
N GLU A 53 17.98 -0.09 -4.33
CA GLU A 53 16.62 0.15 -4.81
C GLU A 53 15.88 -1.16 -5.17
N PHE A 54 16.60 -2.29 -5.32
CA PHE A 54 16.09 -3.57 -5.81
C PHE A 54 15.99 -4.66 -4.74
N VAL A 55 16.35 -4.38 -3.50
CA VAL A 55 16.39 -5.38 -2.41
C VAL A 55 15.01 -6.02 -2.22
N LEU A 56 13.97 -5.20 -2.08
CA LEU A 56 12.61 -5.70 -1.92
C LEU A 56 12.11 -6.42 -3.19
N LYS A 57 12.49 -5.95 -4.36
CA LYS A 57 12.12 -6.60 -5.63
C LYS A 57 12.62 -8.04 -5.69
N THR A 58 13.88 -8.27 -5.35
CA THR A 58 14.46 -9.62 -5.31
C THR A 58 13.68 -10.56 -4.39
N TYR A 59 13.28 -10.05 -3.21
CA TYR A 59 12.44 -10.79 -2.28
C TYR A 59 11.04 -11.09 -2.85
N VAL A 60 10.34 -10.07 -3.35
CA VAL A 60 9.00 -10.22 -3.93
C VAL A 60 8.99 -11.19 -5.11
N GLU A 61 10.00 -11.14 -5.97
CA GLU A 61 10.14 -12.06 -7.10
C GLU A 61 10.23 -13.52 -6.66
N SER A 62 10.94 -13.81 -5.55
CA SER A 62 11.02 -15.17 -4.99
C SER A 62 9.69 -15.66 -4.39
N MET A 63 8.76 -14.76 -4.08
CA MET A 63 7.47 -15.08 -3.47
C MET A 63 6.32 -15.18 -4.49
N ARG A 64 6.51 -14.76 -5.75
CA ARG A 64 5.45 -14.71 -6.77
C ARG A 64 4.80 -16.05 -7.07
N GLU A 65 5.51 -17.15 -6.94
CA GLU A 65 4.98 -18.51 -7.21
C GLU A 65 4.01 -18.98 -6.09
N PHE A 66 4.02 -18.33 -4.93
CA PHE A 66 3.25 -18.75 -3.77
C PHE A 66 1.98 -17.93 -3.52
N TYR A 67 1.84 -16.76 -4.17
CA TYR A 67 0.75 -15.83 -3.91
C TYR A 67 0.15 -15.27 -5.19
N ASP A 68 -1.17 -15.23 -5.28
CA ASP A 68 -1.91 -14.54 -6.35
C ASP A 68 -1.74 -13.02 -6.25
N TYR A 69 -1.70 -12.49 -5.01
CA TYR A 69 -1.53 -11.07 -4.71
C TYR A 69 -0.53 -10.84 -3.60
N ILE A 70 0.37 -9.88 -3.80
CA ILE A 70 1.30 -9.39 -2.78
C ILE A 70 1.01 -7.89 -2.58
N LEU A 71 0.49 -7.53 -1.41
CA LEU A 71 0.18 -6.16 -1.04
C LEU A 71 1.31 -5.57 -0.20
N ILE A 72 1.89 -4.46 -0.64
CA ILE A 72 2.94 -3.75 0.07
C ILE A 72 2.34 -2.49 0.69
N ASP A 73 2.12 -2.51 2.01
CA ASP A 73 1.66 -1.33 2.76
C ASP A 73 2.83 -0.39 3.02
N CYS A 74 2.75 0.82 2.47
CA CYS A 74 3.83 1.80 2.49
C CYS A 74 3.58 2.90 3.52
N MET A 75 4.63 3.25 4.27
CA MET A 75 4.59 4.44 5.11
C MET A 75 4.39 5.71 4.26
N PRO A 76 3.75 6.78 4.80
CA PRO A 76 3.58 8.06 4.11
C PRO A 76 4.88 8.86 4.06
N SER A 77 5.93 8.26 3.51
CA SER A 77 7.25 8.87 3.30
C SER A 77 7.73 8.62 1.88
N LEU A 78 8.64 9.44 1.38
CA LEU A 78 9.26 9.27 0.06
C LEU A 78 10.71 8.81 0.18
N GLY A 79 11.04 8.06 1.25
CA GLY A 79 12.35 7.48 1.52
C GLY A 79 12.69 6.25 0.67
N MET A 80 13.83 5.64 0.95
CA MET A 80 14.35 4.49 0.20
C MET A 80 13.42 3.27 0.26
N ILE A 81 12.71 3.08 1.37
CA ILE A 81 11.73 1.99 1.53
C ILE A 81 10.58 2.15 0.51
N THR A 82 10.04 3.37 0.36
CA THR A 82 9.01 3.65 -0.65
C THR A 82 9.53 3.45 -2.08
N VAL A 83 10.77 3.86 -2.37
CA VAL A 83 11.40 3.60 -3.66
C VAL A 83 11.53 2.11 -3.93
N ASN A 84 11.95 1.31 -2.94
CA ASN A 84 12.00 -0.16 -3.04
C ASN A 84 10.64 -0.77 -3.31
N SER A 85 9.61 -0.31 -2.58
CA SER A 85 8.24 -0.80 -2.76
C SER A 85 7.73 -0.54 -4.18
N LEU A 86 7.93 0.68 -4.69
CA LEU A 86 7.57 1.03 -6.07
C LEU A 86 8.39 0.27 -7.12
N THR A 87 9.66 -0.03 -6.82
CA THR A 87 10.53 -0.79 -7.72
C THR A 87 10.11 -2.26 -7.79
N ALA A 88 9.58 -2.80 -6.70
CA ALA A 88 9.11 -4.19 -6.59
C ALA A 88 7.67 -4.42 -7.11
N SER A 89 6.87 -3.35 -7.22
CA SER A 89 5.45 -3.45 -7.53
C SER A 89 5.16 -3.44 -9.01
N ASP A 90 4.10 -4.12 -9.42
CA ASP A 90 3.54 -4.06 -10.78
C ASP A 90 2.56 -2.88 -10.90
N ARG A 91 1.79 -2.63 -9.83
CA ARG A 91 0.74 -1.60 -9.80
C ARG A 91 0.75 -0.81 -8.50
N VAL A 92 0.28 0.44 -8.58
CA VAL A 92 0.19 1.35 -7.43
C VAL A 92 -1.24 1.82 -7.26
N LEU A 93 -1.85 1.44 -6.15
CA LEU A 93 -3.11 2.00 -5.67
C LEU A 93 -2.80 3.13 -4.69
N VAL A 94 -3.37 4.30 -4.93
CA VAL A 94 -3.10 5.51 -4.11
C VAL A 94 -4.34 5.89 -3.31
N PRO A 95 -4.40 5.55 -2.00
CA PRO A 95 -5.50 5.99 -1.14
C PRO A 95 -5.34 7.47 -0.79
N VAL A 96 -6.40 8.24 -1.00
CA VAL A 96 -6.44 9.68 -0.72
C VAL A 96 -7.67 10.04 0.09
N GLN A 97 -7.51 10.78 1.17
CA GLN A 97 -8.64 11.39 1.86
C GLN A 97 -9.13 12.60 1.07
N ALA A 98 -10.46 12.80 1.04
CA ALA A 98 -11.07 13.99 0.43
C ALA A 98 -10.86 15.24 1.30
N ALA A 99 -9.59 15.66 1.45
CA ALA A 99 -9.14 16.82 2.20
C ALA A 99 -8.00 17.54 1.46
N TYR A 100 -7.80 18.84 1.73
CA TYR A 100 -6.87 19.68 0.96
C TYR A 100 -5.39 19.26 1.12
N LEU A 101 -4.94 18.97 2.33
CA LEU A 101 -3.53 18.62 2.58
C LEU A 101 -3.10 17.32 1.90
N PRO A 102 -3.89 16.23 1.96
CA PRO A 102 -3.59 15.01 1.21
C PRO A 102 -3.46 15.23 -0.30
N VAL A 103 -4.30 16.09 -0.89
CA VAL A 103 -4.23 16.40 -2.34
C VAL A 103 -2.90 17.08 -2.70
N LYS A 104 -2.39 17.96 -1.85
CA LYS A 104 -1.07 18.60 -2.08
C LYS A 104 0.09 17.60 -1.96
N GLY A 105 0.02 16.64 -1.03
CA GLY A 105 0.99 15.54 -0.92
C GLY A 105 0.98 14.57 -2.10
N LEU A 106 -0.18 14.41 -2.74
CA LEU A 106 -0.38 13.54 -3.88
C LEU A 106 0.52 13.90 -5.08
N GLU A 107 0.74 15.19 -5.35
CA GLU A 107 1.62 15.66 -6.43
C GLU A 107 3.06 15.16 -6.26
N GLN A 108 3.59 15.21 -5.04
CA GLN A 108 4.94 14.73 -4.75
C GLN A 108 5.05 13.21 -4.92
N LEU A 109 4.05 12.47 -4.47
CA LEU A 109 3.99 11.02 -4.63
C LEU A 109 3.93 10.64 -6.12
N ILE A 110 3.03 11.23 -6.88
CA ILE A 110 2.90 10.98 -8.33
C ILE A 110 4.22 11.29 -9.05
N THR A 111 4.86 12.42 -8.74
CA THR A 111 6.17 12.76 -9.29
C THR A 111 7.22 11.69 -8.97
N THR A 112 7.21 11.16 -7.75
CA THR A 112 8.13 10.09 -7.34
C THR A 112 7.85 8.80 -8.09
N ILE A 113 6.58 8.41 -8.25
CA ILE A 113 6.20 7.23 -9.04
C ILE A 113 6.67 7.35 -10.49
N TYR A 114 6.51 8.51 -11.13
CA TYR A 114 7.01 8.74 -12.49
C TYR A 114 8.55 8.66 -12.58
N ARG A 115 9.28 9.13 -11.56
CA ARG A 115 10.74 8.99 -11.50
C ARG A 115 11.15 7.52 -11.39
N VAL A 116 10.49 6.76 -10.51
CA VAL A 116 10.73 5.31 -10.38
C VAL A 116 10.39 4.60 -11.69
N LYS A 117 9.25 4.92 -12.31
CA LYS A 117 8.86 4.36 -13.62
C LYS A 117 9.93 4.62 -14.68
N LYS A 118 10.47 5.81 -14.72
CA LYS A 118 11.47 6.21 -15.73
C LYS A 118 12.81 5.50 -15.55
N HIS A 119 13.26 5.28 -14.31
CA HIS A 119 14.65 4.93 -14.03
C HIS A 119 14.84 3.54 -13.43
N LEU A 120 13.86 2.99 -12.71
CA LEU A 120 13.98 1.76 -11.91
C LEU A 120 12.99 0.67 -12.30
N ASN A 121 11.74 1.03 -12.57
CA ASN A 121 10.68 0.08 -12.88
C ASN A 121 9.77 0.59 -14.02
N PRO A 122 10.18 0.44 -15.30
CA PRO A 122 9.40 0.94 -16.45
C PRO A 122 8.01 0.30 -16.59
N GLN A 123 7.79 -0.86 -15.97
CA GLN A 123 6.53 -1.60 -16.07
C GLN A 123 5.47 -1.16 -15.05
N ILE A 124 5.85 -0.41 -14.01
CA ILE A 124 4.91 0.02 -12.98
C ILE A 124 3.77 0.84 -13.57
N GLN A 125 2.55 0.54 -13.18
CA GLN A 125 1.35 1.21 -13.62
C GLN A 125 0.57 1.77 -12.44
N PHE A 126 -0.24 2.81 -12.68
CA PHE A 126 -1.23 3.23 -11.71
C PHE A 126 -2.43 2.26 -11.78
N GLU A 127 -2.76 1.63 -10.66
CA GLU A 127 -4.03 0.94 -10.49
C GLU A 127 -5.18 1.94 -10.36
N GLY A 128 -4.94 2.99 -9.60
CA GLY A 128 -5.87 4.11 -9.48
C GLY A 128 -5.75 4.89 -8.18
N ILE A 129 -6.48 6.00 -8.14
CA ILE A 129 -6.69 6.81 -6.94
C ILE A 129 -7.96 6.35 -6.24
N LEU A 130 -7.85 5.92 -4.98
CA LEU A 130 -8.96 5.50 -4.14
C LEU A 130 -9.32 6.60 -3.14
N ILE A 131 -10.54 7.11 -3.20
CA ILE A 131 -11.03 8.03 -2.18
C ILE A 131 -11.39 7.25 -0.92
N SER A 132 -10.69 7.52 0.17
CA SER A 132 -10.88 6.85 1.46
C SER A 132 -11.34 7.83 2.55
N MET A 133 -11.89 7.28 3.65
CA MET A 133 -12.42 8.04 4.78
C MET A 133 -13.37 9.16 4.36
N LEU A 134 -14.21 8.89 3.35
CA LEU A 134 -15.08 9.88 2.75
C LEU A 134 -16.25 10.22 3.68
N ASN A 135 -16.40 11.51 4.02
CA ASN A 135 -17.65 12.05 4.56
C ASN A 135 -18.47 12.69 3.43
N ALA A 136 -19.29 11.89 2.78
CA ALA A 136 -20.06 12.31 1.59
C ALA A 136 -21.10 13.43 1.86
N ARG A 137 -21.36 13.75 3.14
CA ARG A 137 -22.37 14.79 3.52
C ARG A 137 -21.84 16.21 3.38
N THR A 138 -20.53 16.40 3.21
CA THR A 138 -19.91 17.72 3.13
C THR A 138 -19.71 18.18 1.70
N ASN A 139 -20.06 19.43 1.40
CA ASN A 139 -19.76 20.04 0.09
C ASN A 139 -18.25 20.09 -0.15
N TYR A 140 -17.47 20.35 0.90
CA TYR A 140 -16.01 20.34 0.85
C TYR A 140 -15.43 19.05 0.28
N ALA A 141 -15.92 17.88 0.70
CA ALA A 141 -15.46 16.62 0.15
C ALA A 141 -15.79 16.46 -1.34
N LYS A 142 -16.93 16.98 -1.78
CA LYS A 142 -17.32 17.00 -3.21
C LYS A 142 -16.38 17.87 -4.03
N ASP A 143 -16.10 19.09 -3.55
CA ASP A 143 -15.19 20.03 -4.23
C ASP A 143 -13.79 19.45 -4.37
N ILE A 144 -13.27 18.76 -3.34
CA ILE A 144 -11.98 18.10 -3.38
C ILE A 144 -11.97 16.92 -4.37
N MET A 145 -13.03 16.11 -4.41
CA MET A 145 -13.13 15.03 -5.40
C MET A 145 -13.15 15.56 -6.83
N GLU A 146 -13.84 16.68 -7.10
CA GLU A 146 -13.83 17.34 -8.40
C GLU A 146 -12.44 17.86 -8.76
N LEU A 147 -11.70 18.42 -7.80
CA LEU A 147 -10.30 18.83 -8.01
C LEU A 147 -9.41 17.63 -8.36
N ILE A 148 -9.51 16.53 -7.62
CA ILE A 148 -8.74 15.31 -7.92
C ILE A 148 -9.06 14.82 -9.34
N LYS A 149 -10.33 14.75 -9.71
CA LYS A 149 -10.77 14.35 -11.03
C LYS A 149 -10.24 15.28 -12.12
N LYS A 150 -10.30 16.59 -11.90
CA LYS A 150 -9.84 17.61 -12.85
C LYS A 150 -8.33 17.55 -13.10
N TYR A 151 -7.53 17.36 -12.03
CA TYR A 151 -6.07 17.42 -12.16
C TYR A 151 -5.43 16.08 -12.53
N TYR A 152 -6.05 14.96 -12.16
CA TYR A 152 -5.44 13.63 -12.32
C TYR A 152 -6.26 12.66 -13.15
N GLY A 153 -7.58 12.88 -13.32
CA GLY A 153 -8.49 11.91 -13.94
C GLY A 153 -8.21 11.59 -15.40
N GLU A 154 -7.48 12.44 -16.13
CA GLU A 154 -7.05 12.16 -17.51
C GLU A 154 -5.83 11.24 -17.59
N SER A 155 -5.00 11.22 -16.53
CA SER A 155 -3.72 10.50 -16.53
C SER A 155 -3.68 9.30 -15.57
N ILE A 156 -4.54 9.29 -14.55
CA ILE A 156 -4.59 8.24 -13.54
C ILE A 156 -6.05 7.85 -13.33
N PRO A 157 -6.41 6.56 -13.41
CA PRO A 157 -7.75 6.07 -13.10
C PRO A 157 -8.16 6.50 -11.68
N ILE A 158 -9.46 6.81 -11.50
CA ILE A 158 -10.02 7.08 -10.18
C ILE A 158 -11.10 6.03 -9.95
N PHE A 159 -10.95 5.25 -8.88
CA PHE A 159 -11.91 4.20 -8.54
C PHE A 159 -13.32 4.75 -8.36
N GLU A 160 -14.30 4.05 -8.89
CA GLU A 160 -15.72 4.34 -8.63
C GLU A 160 -16.06 4.05 -7.16
N SER A 161 -15.47 2.98 -6.62
CA SER A 161 -15.56 2.61 -5.22
C SER A 161 -14.93 3.69 -4.32
N LYS A 162 -15.61 4.01 -3.23
CA LYS A 162 -15.15 4.98 -2.23
C LYS A 162 -15.33 4.41 -0.83
N ILE A 163 -14.31 4.51 0.01
CA ILE A 163 -14.38 3.97 1.37
C ILE A 163 -14.93 5.06 2.30
N PRO A 164 -16.12 4.86 2.90
CA PRO A 164 -16.68 5.85 3.80
C PRO A 164 -15.94 5.91 5.14
N PHE A 165 -15.95 7.08 5.77
CA PHE A 165 -15.48 7.22 7.13
C PHE A 165 -16.39 6.42 8.10
N SER A 166 -15.77 5.68 9.03
CA SER A 166 -16.47 4.90 10.04
C SER A 166 -15.64 4.73 11.29
N VAL A 167 -16.22 5.03 12.44
CA VAL A 167 -15.61 4.76 13.75
C VAL A 167 -15.49 3.25 13.97
N LYS A 168 -16.51 2.47 13.58
CA LYS A 168 -16.48 1.00 13.70
C LYS A 168 -15.34 0.36 12.90
N ALA A 169 -15.00 0.94 11.73
CA ALA A 169 -13.84 0.48 10.98
C ALA A 169 -12.51 0.77 11.70
N ALA A 170 -12.44 1.87 12.47
CA ALA A 170 -11.26 2.15 13.29
C ALA A 170 -11.10 1.16 14.47
N GLU A 171 -12.20 0.63 15.00
CA GLU A 171 -12.20 -0.36 16.08
C GLU A 171 -11.61 -1.71 15.66
N THR A 172 -11.60 -2.05 14.36
CA THR A 172 -11.02 -3.30 13.84
C THR A 172 -9.54 -3.44 14.19
N SER A 173 -8.79 -2.35 14.14
CA SER A 173 -7.36 -2.33 14.49
C SER A 173 -7.11 -2.67 15.96
N ALA A 174 -8.00 -2.24 16.86
CA ALA A 174 -7.92 -2.58 18.27
C ALA A 174 -8.34 -4.04 18.56
N ALA A 175 -9.27 -4.57 17.75
CA ALA A 175 -9.75 -5.94 17.86
C ALA A 175 -8.83 -6.97 17.17
N GLY A 176 -7.92 -6.53 16.31
CA GLY A 176 -7.03 -7.40 15.54
C GLY A 176 -7.75 -8.27 14.51
N VAL A 177 -8.93 -7.85 14.03
CA VAL A 177 -9.74 -8.57 13.05
C VAL A 177 -10.17 -7.66 11.91
N SER A 178 -10.51 -8.23 10.76
CA SER A 178 -11.00 -7.43 9.63
C SER A 178 -12.43 -6.91 9.88
N ILE A 179 -12.81 -5.88 9.12
CA ILE A 179 -14.20 -5.38 9.13
C ILE A 179 -15.17 -6.46 8.63
N PHE A 180 -14.71 -7.40 7.81
CA PHE A 180 -15.53 -8.50 7.33
C PHE A 180 -15.87 -9.50 8.45
N THR A 181 -14.93 -9.78 9.33
CA THR A 181 -15.15 -10.61 10.53
C THR A 181 -16.00 -9.88 11.55
N LEU A 182 -15.78 -8.58 11.76
CA LEU A 182 -16.51 -7.81 12.76
C LEU A 182 -17.97 -7.53 12.33
N ASP A 183 -18.18 -7.15 11.08
CA ASP A 183 -19.51 -6.86 10.52
C ASP A 183 -19.50 -6.87 8.99
N LYS A 184 -19.72 -8.01 8.40
CA LYS A 184 -19.74 -8.20 6.93
C LYS A 184 -20.76 -7.32 6.21
N LYS A 185 -21.84 -6.89 6.89
CA LYS A 185 -22.89 -6.04 6.30
C LYS A 185 -22.59 -4.55 6.45
N HIS A 186 -21.52 -4.19 7.16
CA HIS A 186 -21.16 -2.81 7.36
C HIS A 186 -20.86 -2.10 6.01
N PRO A 187 -21.25 -0.82 5.84
CA PRO A 187 -21.01 -0.08 4.59
C PRO A 187 -19.53 -0.06 4.15
N VAL A 188 -18.58 -0.03 5.09
CA VAL A 188 -17.14 -0.10 4.79
C VAL A 188 -16.76 -1.48 4.23
N ALA A 189 -17.28 -2.59 4.80
CA ALA A 189 -17.04 -3.93 4.26
C ALA A 189 -17.57 -4.05 2.84
N GLN A 190 -18.80 -3.58 2.59
CA GLN A 190 -19.37 -3.57 1.24
C GLN A 190 -18.58 -2.69 0.27
N ALA A 191 -18.03 -1.56 0.74
CA ALA A 191 -17.19 -0.70 -0.09
C ALA A 191 -15.87 -1.39 -0.49
N TYR A 192 -15.22 -2.08 0.44
CA TYR A 192 -14.03 -2.88 0.13
C TYR A 192 -14.33 -4.06 -0.79
N GLU A 193 -15.48 -4.73 -0.62
CA GLU A 193 -15.90 -5.79 -1.56
C GLU A 193 -16.08 -5.26 -2.98
N LYS A 194 -16.68 -4.07 -3.14
CA LYS A 194 -16.80 -3.41 -4.45
C LYS A 194 -15.44 -3.04 -5.02
N LEU A 195 -14.55 -2.47 -4.21
CA LEU A 195 -13.19 -2.14 -4.62
C LEU A 195 -12.45 -3.38 -5.09
N THR A 196 -12.55 -4.50 -4.38
CA THR A 196 -11.91 -5.76 -4.77
C THR A 196 -12.38 -6.22 -6.16
N LYS A 197 -13.70 -6.15 -6.41
CA LYS A 197 -14.26 -6.50 -7.73
C LYS A 197 -13.77 -5.56 -8.83
N GLU A 198 -13.62 -4.28 -8.53
CA GLU A 198 -13.12 -3.27 -9.45
C GLU A 198 -11.64 -3.49 -9.79
N VAL A 199 -10.80 -3.80 -8.78
CA VAL A 199 -9.38 -4.15 -8.98
C VAL A 199 -9.23 -5.41 -9.83
N ILE A 200 -9.96 -6.49 -9.51
CA ILE A 200 -9.90 -7.75 -10.27
C ILE A 200 -10.35 -7.55 -11.73
N ALA A 201 -11.29 -6.62 -11.98
CA ALA A 201 -11.77 -6.34 -13.34
C ALA A 201 -10.75 -5.55 -14.19
N HIS A 202 -9.72 -4.98 -13.59
CA HIS A 202 -8.63 -4.28 -14.28
C HIS A 202 -7.49 -5.23 -14.74
N GLU A 203 -7.54 -6.51 -14.38
CA GLU A 203 -6.60 -7.54 -14.84
C GLU A 203 -6.94 -8.03 -16.25
#